data_9cda50807b470ae5a2de34331a3313bb
#
_entry.id   9cda50807b470ae5a2de34331a3313bb
#
_cell.length_a   1.000
_cell.length_b   1.000
_cell.length_c   1.000
_cell.angle_alpha   90.00
_cell.angle_beta   90.00
_cell.angle_gamma   90.00
#
_symmetry.space_group_name_H-M   'P 1'
#
loop_
_entity.id
_entity.type
_entity.pdbx_description
1 polymer ?
#
loop_
_entity_poly.entity_id
_entity_poly.type
_entity_poly.pdbx_seq_one_letter_code
_entity_poly.pdbx_strand_id
1 'polypeptide(L)'
;MLHAGIGMSFAKAVLVKLEPTSSAEVIRAGIARFVRLCRDSSRPGYAGAALESFGLATRTLYPNLLRLIDREIPHVDPDLLGYYWHGAGRAMYFEPMGMLPSVNAPWRVIRRLDEEAPHELARHNILSGVGWALSIVNMREPTVMETFLRHHAAQMTAENAFTNGVTSSLMMRYDTSRDDPHIQPYLHYTPSDPEIASAWRDLITIPCETALHTTYPLLQSTNSLEQVFHYRPAAL
;
A
#
# COMPACT_ATOMS: atom_id res chain seq x y z
N MET A 1 -5.00 -8.45 10.03
CA MET A 1 -4.40 -9.60 9.30
C MET A 1 -5.45 -10.52 8.67
N LEU A 2 -6.52 -10.89 9.35
CA LEU A 2 -7.55 -11.81 8.83
C LEU A 2 -8.17 -11.32 7.50
N HIS A 3 -8.53 -10.03 7.39
CA HIS A 3 -9.11 -9.44 6.17
C HIS A 3 -8.20 -9.53 4.95
N ALA A 4 -6.90 -9.30 5.11
CA ALA A 4 -5.95 -9.45 4.00
C ALA A 4 -5.83 -10.91 3.51
N GLY A 5 -5.82 -11.88 4.43
CA GLY A 5 -5.80 -13.31 4.07
C GLY A 5 -7.07 -13.75 3.33
N ILE A 6 -8.24 -13.28 3.76
CA ILE A 6 -9.52 -13.53 3.09
C ILE A 6 -9.50 -12.88 1.70
N GLY A 7 -9.09 -11.61 1.59
CA GLY A 7 -8.98 -10.90 0.31
C GLY A 7 -8.08 -11.62 -0.69
N MET A 8 -6.93 -12.13 -0.26
CA MET A 8 -6.03 -12.94 -1.10
C MET A 8 -6.72 -14.21 -1.62
N SER A 9 -7.50 -14.89 -0.78
CA SER A 9 -8.24 -16.08 -1.18
C SER A 9 -9.31 -15.76 -2.22
N PHE A 10 -10.06 -14.66 -2.05
CA PHE A 10 -11.06 -14.22 -3.02
C PHE A 10 -10.42 -13.75 -4.33
N ALA A 11 -9.32 -13.01 -4.26
CA ALA A 11 -8.56 -12.60 -5.43
C ALA A 11 -8.12 -13.82 -6.26
N LYS A 12 -7.50 -14.82 -5.63
CA LYS A 12 -7.11 -16.07 -6.31
C LYS A 12 -8.31 -16.78 -6.94
N ALA A 13 -9.42 -16.91 -6.22
CA ALA A 13 -10.62 -17.58 -6.72
C ALA A 13 -11.25 -16.90 -7.95
N VAL A 14 -11.02 -15.61 -8.12
CA VAL A 14 -11.43 -14.85 -9.30
C VAL A 14 -10.37 -14.93 -10.40
N LEU A 15 -9.12 -14.60 -10.07
CA LEU A 15 -8.02 -14.46 -11.03
C LEU A 15 -7.70 -15.78 -11.77
N VAL A 16 -7.82 -16.91 -11.11
CA VAL A 16 -7.57 -18.23 -11.72
C VAL A 16 -8.51 -18.54 -12.89
N LYS A 17 -9.63 -17.83 -13.00
CA LYS A 17 -10.64 -17.99 -14.07
C LYS A 17 -10.47 -16.99 -15.20
N LEU A 18 -9.54 -16.06 -15.08
CA LEU A 18 -9.29 -15.03 -16.06
C LEU A 18 -8.04 -15.37 -16.90
N GLU A 19 -8.13 -15.11 -18.19
CA GLU A 19 -7.05 -15.25 -19.13
C GLU A 19 -6.78 -13.92 -19.85
N PRO A 20 -5.59 -13.71 -20.42
CA PRO A 20 -5.31 -12.52 -21.22
C PRO A 20 -6.29 -12.29 -22.40
N THR A 21 -6.95 -13.36 -22.85
CA THR A 21 -7.96 -13.36 -23.91
C THR A 21 -9.40 -13.22 -23.43
N SER A 22 -9.62 -13.12 -22.10
CA SER A 22 -10.95 -12.95 -21.53
C SER A 22 -11.61 -11.66 -22.02
N SER A 23 -12.91 -11.70 -22.31
CA SER A 23 -13.64 -10.50 -22.71
C SER A 23 -13.77 -9.51 -21.53
N ALA A 24 -13.96 -8.22 -21.86
CA ALA A 24 -14.15 -7.17 -20.86
C ALA A 24 -15.31 -7.50 -19.88
N GLU A 25 -16.39 -8.08 -20.38
CA GLU A 25 -17.54 -8.49 -19.55
C GLU A 25 -17.16 -9.55 -18.51
N VAL A 26 -16.38 -10.55 -18.90
CA VAL A 26 -15.90 -11.60 -18.00
C VAL A 26 -14.99 -11.01 -16.92
N ILE A 27 -14.10 -10.09 -17.31
CA ILE A 27 -13.19 -9.42 -16.37
C ILE A 27 -13.99 -8.57 -15.39
N ARG A 28 -14.94 -7.73 -15.87
CA ARG A 28 -15.82 -6.90 -15.04
C ARG A 28 -16.65 -7.73 -14.06
N ALA A 29 -17.21 -8.84 -14.53
CA ALA A 29 -17.96 -9.76 -13.67
C ALA A 29 -17.07 -10.35 -12.56
N GLY A 30 -15.81 -10.68 -12.88
CA GLY A 30 -14.81 -11.12 -11.91
C GLY A 30 -14.51 -10.06 -10.87
N ILE A 31 -14.24 -8.81 -11.29
CA ILE A 31 -14.00 -7.66 -10.41
C ILE A 31 -15.19 -7.42 -9.48
N ALA A 32 -16.40 -7.34 -10.04
CA ALA A 32 -17.65 -7.13 -9.27
C ALA A 32 -17.84 -8.22 -8.21
N ARG A 33 -17.59 -9.47 -8.57
CA ARG A 33 -17.63 -10.59 -7.62
C ARG A 33 -16.61 -10.43 -6.51
N PHE A 34 -15.38 -10.07 -6.82
CA PHE A 34 -14.32 -9.86 -5.84
C PHE A 34 -14.70 -8.76 -4.83
N VAL A 35 -15.12 -7.59 -5.32
CA VAL A 35 -15.52 -6.45 -4.48
C VAL A 35 -16.65 -6.85 -3.54
N ARG A 36 -17.70 -7.49 -4.05
CA ARG A 36 -18.82 -7.97 -3.24
C ARG A 36 -18.35 -8.91 -2.14
N LEU A 37 -17.55 -9.94 -2.46
CA LEU A 37 -17.05 -10.89 -1.48
C LEU A 37 -16.22 -10.21 -0.38
N CYS A 38 -15.37 -9.22 -0.74
CA CYS A 38 -14.58 -8.48 0.22
C CYS A 38 -15.48 -7.65 1.15
N ARG A 39 -16.44 -6.92 0.61
CA ARG A 39 -17.35 -6.07 1.41
C ARG A 39 -18.25 -6.90 2.33
N ASP A 40 -18.85 -7.98 1.80
CA ASP A 40 -19.75 -8.87 2.57
C ASP A 40 -19.00 -9.61 3.71
N SER A 41 -17.70 -9.85 3.55
CA SER A 41 -16.89 -10.59 4.51
C SER A 41 -16.04 -9.70 5.43
N SER A 42 -16.11 -8.39 5.26
CA SER A 42 -15.34 -7.44 6.07
C SER A 42 -16.20 -6.78 7.13
N ARG A 43 -15.59 -6.50 8.28
CA ARG A 43 -16.18 -5.60 9.26
C ARG A 43 -16.35 -4.20 8.63
N PRO A 44 -17.45 -3.46 8.90
CA PRO A 44 -17.60 -2.09 8.43
C PRO A 44 -16.35 -1.24 8.69
N GLY A 45 -15.87 -0.54 7.65
CA GLY A 45 -14.68 0.29 7.72
C GLY A 45 -13.34 -0.43 7.61
N TYR A 46 -13.31 -1.76 7.35
CA TYR A 46 -12.08 -2.55 7.27
C TYR A 46 -11.91 -3.30 5.93
N ALA A 47 -12.75 -3.06 4.95
CA ALA A 47 -12.69 -3.76 3.67
C ALA A 47 -11.40 -3.46 2.87
N GLY A 48 -10.74 -2.32 3.10
CA GLY A 48 -9.56 -1.89 2.36
C GLY A 48 -8.43 -2.91 2.34
N ALA A 49 -8.13 -3.56 3.47
CA ALA A 49 -7.14 -4.62 3.55
C ALA A 49 -7.46 -5.85 2.68
N ALA A 50 -8.75 -6.12 2.47
CA ALA A 50 -9.19 -7.18 1.57
C ALA A 50 -9.17 -6.69 0.11
N LEU A 51 -9.62 -5.47 -0.15
CA LEU A 51 -9.69 -4.89 -1.49
C LEU A 51 -8.30 -4.73 -2.13
N GLU A 52 -7.30 -4.25 -1.39
CA GLU A 52 -5.94 -4.12 -1.91
C GLU A 52 -5.30 -5.46 -2.29
N SER A 53 -5.77 -6.55 -1.70
CA SER A 53 -5.28 -7.89 -2.01
C SER A 53 -5.47 -8.27 -3.48
N PHE A 54 -6.37 -7.60 -4.19
CA PHE A 54 -6.57 -7.84 -5.62
C PHE A 54 -5.33 -7.43 -6.42
N GLY A 55 -4.79 -6.24 -6.20
CA GLY A 55 -3.57 -5.78 -6.84
C GLY A 55 -2.34 -6.60 -6.42
N LEU A 56 -2.24 -6.91 -5.12
CA LEU A 56 -1.18 -7.76 -4.59
C LEU A 56 -1.17 -9.15 -5.28
N ALA A 57 -2.32 -9.82 -5.34
CA ALA A 57 -2.45 -11.13 -5.97
C ALA A 57 -2.22 -11.08 -7.49
N THR A 58 -2.78 -10.06 -8.16
CA THR A 58 -2.62 -9.91 -9.61
C THR A 58 -1.15 -9.71 -9.96
N ARG A 59 -0.47 -8.78 -9.30
CA ARG A 59 0.93 -8.47 -9.60
C ARG A 59 1.86 -9.66 -9.29
N THR A 60 1.59 -10.40 -8.21
CA THR A 60 2.44 -11.53 -7.78
C THR A 60 2.20 -12.80 -8.59
N LEU A 61 0.95 -13.15 -8.85
CA LEU A 61 0.58 -14.47 -9.37
C LEU A 61 0.10 -14.44 -10.83
N TYR A 62 -0.42 -13.31 -11.30
CA TYR A 62 -1.04 -13.14 -12.61
C TYR A 62 -0.61 -11.83 -13.30
N PRO A 63 0.71 -11.55 -13.42
CA PRO A 63 1.20 -10.25 -13.89
C PRO A 63 0.70 -9.88 -15.29
N ASN A 64 0.42 -10.87 -16.13
CA ASN A 64 -0.13 -10.65 -17.48
C ASN A 64 -1.57 -10.08 -17.47
N LEU A 65 -2.29 -10.16 -16.35
CA LEU A 65 -3.63 -9.60 -16.20
C LEU A 65 -3.60 -8.17 -15.64
N LEU A 66 -2.45 -7.68 -15.15
CA LEU A 66 -2.36 -6.43 -14.39
C LEU A 66 -2.98 -5.24 -15.15
N ARG A 67 -2.59 -5.05 -16.40
CA ARG A 67 -3.07 -3.96 -17.26
C ARG A 67 -4.49 -4.17 -17.77
N LEU A 68 -4.90 -5.41 -17.94
CA LEU A 68 -6.26 -5.76 -18.35
C LEU A 68 -7.26 -5.39 -17.26
N ILE A 69 -6.96 -5.78 -16.02
CA ILE A 69 -7.80 -5.50 -14.86
C ILE A 69 -7.84 -4.00 -14.58
N ASP A 70 -6.69 -3.32 -14.63
CA ASP A 70 -6.60 -1.86 -14.48
C ASP A 70 -7.62 -1.11 -15.35
N ARG A 71 -7.68 -1.47 -16.64
CA ARG A 71 -8.62 -0.85 -17.60
C ARG A 71 -10.09 -1.10 -17.28
N GLU A 72 -10.40 -2.22 -16.65
CA GLU A 72 -11.79 -2.62 -16.41
C GLU A 72 -12.31 -2.19 -15.02
N ILE A 73 -11.43 -1.93 -14.06
CA ILE A 73 -11.80 -1.47 -12.71
C ILE A 73 -12.70 -0.21 -12.73
N PRO A 74 -12.37 0.86 -13.49
CA PRO A 74 -13.19 2.07 -13.50
C PRO A 74 -14.64 1.87 -13.96
N HIS A 75 -14.89 0.81 -14.73
CA HIS A 75 -16.23 0.46 -15.20
C HIS A 75 -17.08 -0.33 -14.18
N VAL A 76 -16.46 -0.77 -13.08
CA VAL A 76 -17.12 -1.56 -12.03
C VAL A 76 -17.17 -0.80 -10.71
N ASP A 77 -16.02 -0.35 -10.25
CA ASP A 77 -15.84 0.37 -8.99
C ASP A 77 -14.58 1.26 -9.10
N PRO A 78 -14.74 2.55 -9.47
CA PRO A 78 -13.60 3.47 -9.62
C PRO A 78 -12.75 3.59 -8.35
N ASP A 79 -13.35 3.46 -7.17
CA ASP A 79 -12.64 3.57 -5.89
C ASP A 79 -11.66 2.40 -5.67
N LEU A 80 -11.94 1.23 -6.26
CA LEU A 80 -11.06 0.07 -6.19
C LEU A 80 -9.68 0.33 -6.81
N LEU A 81 -9.58 1.27 -7.76
CA LEU A 81 -8.34 1.50 -8.52
C LEU A 81 -7.17 1.91 -7.63
N GLY A 82 -7.43 2.75 -6.62
CA GLY A 82 -6.41 3.13 -5.64
C GLY A 82 -5.94 1.93 -4.80
N TYR A 83 -6.87 1.15 -4.27
CA TYR A 83 -6.54 -0.08 -3.53
C TYR A 83 -5.75 -1.08 -4.39
N TYR A 84 -6.15 -1.24 -5.64
CA TYR A 84 -5.50 -2.13 -6.59
C TYR A 84 -4.03 -1.79 -6.79
N TRP A 85 -3.73 -0.51 -7.06
CA TRP A 85 -2.35 -0.08 -7.29
C TRP A 85 -1.53 0.02 -6.00
N HIS A 86 -2.16 0.29 -4.85
CA HIS A 86 -1.50 0.20 -3.55
C HIS A 86 -1.04 -1.25 -3.29
N GLY A 87 -1.93 -2.22 -3.50
CA GLY A 87 -1.59 -3.64 -3.39
C GLY A 87 -0.52 -4.08 -4.38
N ALA A 88 -0.57 -3.60 -5.63
CA ALA A 88 0.47 -3.86 -6.62
C ALA A 88 1.84 -3.29 -6.20
N GLY A 89 1.87 -2.09 -5.63
CA GLY A 89 3.09 -1.48 -5.07
C GLY A 89 3.70 -2.32 -3.94
N ARG A 90 2.87 -2.83 -3.05
CA ARG A 90 3.31 -3.79 -2.02
C ARG A 90 3.88 -5.07 -2.64
N ALA A 91 3.22 -5.62 -3.68
CA ALA A 91 3.72 -6.78 -4.40
C ALA A 91 5.09 -6.53 -5.00
N MET A 92 5.30 -5.38 -5.62
CA MET A 92 6.58 -4.98 -6.20
C MET A 92 7.70 -4.90 -5.15
N TYR A 93 7.38 -4.46 -3.93
CA TYR A 93 8.35 -4.49 -2.82
C TYR A 93 8.77 -5.93 -2.48
N PHE A 94 7.83 -6.87 -2.46
CA PHE A 94 8.09 -8.27 -2.09
C PHE A 94 8.70 -9.12 -3.23
N GLU A 95 8.71 -8.65 -4.45
CA GLU A 95 9.20 -9.38 -5.63
C GLU A 95 10.72 -9.23 -5.81
N PRO A 96 11.42 -10.28 -6.26
CA PRO A 96 11.19 -11.73 -6.14
C PRO A 96 11.68 -12.31 -4.83
N MET A 97 12.51 -11.58 -4.09
CA MET A 97 13.19 -11.99 -2.87
C MET A 97 12.87 -11.09 -1.68
N GLY A 98 11.92 -10.18 -1.84
CA GLY A 98 11.58 -9.15 -0.86
C GLY A 98 10.87 -9.66 0.40
N MET A 99 10.73 -10.97 0.57
CA MET A 99 10.30 -11.60 1.82
C MET A 99 11.38 -11.49 2.92
N LEU A 100 12.62 -11.20 2.53
CA LEU A 100 13.72 -10.91 3.45
C LEU A 100 13.92 -9.40 3.52
N PRO A 101 14.18 -8.83 4.71
CA PRO A 101 14.56 -7.43 4.85
C PRO A 101 15.72 -7.11 3.92
N SER A 102 15.51 -6.18 3.00
CA SER A 102 16.50 -5.85 1.98
C SER A 102 16.35 -4.41 1.53
N VAL A 103 17.45 -3.67 1.59
CA VAL A 103 17.55 -2.31 1.05
C VAL A 103 17.33 -2.24 -0.47
N ASN A 104 17.48 -3.36 -1.18
CA ASN A 104 17.37 -3.39 -2.64
C ASN A 104 15.93 -3.45 -3.17
N ALA A 105 14.99 -3.94 -2.37
CA ALA A 105 13.59 -4.10 -2.78
C ALA A 105 12.95 -2.76 -3.17
N PRO A 106 12.92 -1.72 -2.31
CA PRO A 106 12.32 -0.44 -2.66
C PRO A 106 13.04 0.27 -3.80
N TRP A 107 14.37 0.13 -3.92
CA TRP A 107 15.13 0.75 -5.00
C TRP A 107 14.75 0.21 -6.39
N ARG A 108 14.48 -1.09 -6.49
CA ARG A 108 14.01 -1.65 -7.75
C ARG A 108 12.66 -1.07 -8.16
N VAL A 109 11.76 -0.89 -7.20
CA VAL A 109 10.45 -0.31 -7.48
C VAL A 109 10.59 1.13 -7.95
N ILE A 110 11.37 1.95 -7.24
CA ILE A 110 11.57 3.36 -7.60
C ILE A 110 12.13 3.50 -9.03
N ARG A 111 13.10 2.67 -9.42
CA ARG A 111 13.67 2.71 -10.77
C ARG A 111 12.69 2.27 -11.86
N ARG A 112 11.68 1.46 -11.55
CA ARG A 112 10.71 0.92 -12.50
C ARG A 112 9.36 1.63 -12.41
N LEU A 113 9.23 2.59 -11.53
CA LEU A 113 7.96 3.21 -11.20
C LEU A 113 7.23 3.76 -12.44
N ASP A 114 7.94 4.53 -13.25
CA ASP A 114 7.37 5.19 -14.44
C ASP A 114 7.08 4.19 -15.58
N GLU A 115 7.78 3.06 -15.64
CA GLU A 115 7.52 1.97 -16.59
C GLU A 115 6.30 1.13 -16.15
N GLU A 116 6.16 0.90 -14.86
CA GLU A 116 5.10 0.05 -14.29
C GLU A 116 3.77 0.80 -14.15
N ALA A 117 3.77 2.10 -13.85
CA ALA A 117 2.56 2.88 -13.64
C ALA A 117 1.91 3.30 -14.97
N PRO A 118 0.64 2.92 -15.24
CA PRO A 118 -0.06 3.33 -16.47
C PRO A 118 -0.56 4.79 -16.44
N HIS A 119 -0.71 5.37 -15.27
CA HIS A 119 -1.26 6.70 -15.04
C HIS A 119 -0.87 7.19 -13.64
N GLU A 120 -1.05 8.50 -13.37
CA GLU A 120 -0.65 9.15 -12.13
C GLU A 120 -1.25 8.52 -10.87
N LEU A 121 -2.52 8.13 -10.88
CA LEU A 121 -3.14 7.47 -9.74
C LEU A 121 -2.44 6.14 -9.40
N ALA A 122 -2.06 5.37 -10.42
CA ALA A 122 -1.29 4.15 -10.24
C ALA A 122 0.09 4.46 -9.65
N ARG A 123 0.78 5.45 -10.21
CA ARG A 123 2.11 5.88 -9.76
C ARG A 123 2.11 6.25 -8.28
N HIS A 124 1.18 7.10 -7.86
CA HIS A 124 1.04 7.50 -6.47
C HIS A 124 0.71 6.31 -5.55
N ASN A 125 -0.20 5.44 -5.96
CA ASN A 125 -0.58 4.29 -5.13
C ASN A 125 0.50 3.20 -5.08
N ILE A 126 1.31 3.03 -6.12
CA ILE A 126 2.52 2.19 -6.05
C ILE A 126 3.48 2.74 -4.98
N LEU A 127 3.77 4.05 -5.01
CA LEU A 127 4.64 4.68 -4.01
C LEU A 127 4.09 4.54 -2.59
N SER A 128 2.79 4.75 -2.40
CA SER A 128 2.14 4.54 -1.11
C SER A 128 2.28 3.07 -0.65
N GLY A 129 2.02 2.12 -1.55
CA GLY A 129 2.20 0.69 -1.24
C GLY A 129 3.64 0.31 -0.88
N VAL A 130 4.63 0.92 -1.53
CA VAL A 130 6.06 0.75 -1.19
C VAL A 130 6.37 1.35 0.17
N GLY A 131 5.95 2.58 0.44
CA GLY A 131 6.13 3.23 1.74
C GLY A 131 5.51 2.40 2.87
N TRP A 132 4.30 1.87 2.63
CA TRP A 132 3.61 0.96 3.55
C TRP A 132 4.45 -0.30 3.84
N ALA A 133 4.91 -0.99 2.78
CA ALA A 133 5.65 -2.25 2.93
C ALA A 133 7.02 -2.03 3.58
N LEU A 134 7.75 -1.00 3.14
CA LEU A 134 9.07 -0.66 3.67
C LEU A 134 9.00 -0.37 5.19
N SER A 135 7.98 0.37 5.63
CA SER A 135 7.81 0.71 7.05
C SER A 135 7.40 -0.50 7.89
N ILE A 136 6.35 -1.23 7.50
CA ILE A 136 5.81 -2.31 8.33
C ILE A 136 6.79 -3.49 8.46
N VAL A 137 7.53 -3.80 7.39
CA VAL A 137 8.49 -4.91 7.37
C VAL A 137 9.72 -4.58 8.20
N ASN A 138 10.17 -3.33 8.16
CA ASN A 138 11.45 -2.92 8.76
C ASN A 138 11.28 -2.05 10.01
N MET A 139 10.12 -2.06 10.65
CA MET A 139 9.88 -1.28 11.87
C MET A 139 10.86 -1.63 13.01
N ARG A 140 11.34 -2.86 13.05
CA ARG A 140 12.34 -3.34 14.03
C ARG A 140 13.78 -3.01 13.63
N GLU A 141 14.01 -2.61 12.38
CA GLU A 141 15.33 -2.31 11.83
C GLU A 141 15.27 -0.98 11.05
N PRO A 142 15.15 0.15 11.76
CA PRO A 142 14.94 1.47 11.12
C PRO A 142 16.10 1.88 10.22
N THR A 143 17.30 1.30 10.37
CA THR A 143 18.46 1.52 9.51
C THR A 143 18.21 1.16 8.05
N VAL A 144 17.26 0.26 7.75
CA VAL A 144 16.83 -0.05 6.38
C VAL A 144 16.13 1.15 5.76
N MET A 145 15.22 1.79 6.49
CA MET A 145 14.55 3.01 6.05
C MET A 145 15.54 4.18 5.96
N GLU A 146 16.45 4.33 6.94
CA GLU A 146 17.53 5.33 6.88
C GLU A 146 18.34 5.17 5.59
N THR A 147 18.75 3.95 5.26
CA THR A 147 19.52 3.66 4.05
C THR A 147 18.73 4.00 2.79
N PHE A 148 17.43 3.73 2.76
CA PHE A 148 16.56 4.12 1.66
C PHE A 148 16.49 5.65 1.53
N LEU A 149 16.25 6.37 2.62
CA LEU A 149 16.15 7.83 2.61
C LEU A 149 17.46 8.50 2.19
N ARG A 150 18.62 7.94 2.55
CA ARG A 150 19.93 8.45 2.12
C ARG A 150 20.06 8.60 0.60
N HIS A 151 19.34 7.81 -0.17
CA HIS A 151 19.38 7.83 -1.63
C HIS A 151 18.15 8.46 -2.29
N HIS A 152 17.02 8.50 -1.58
CA HIS A 152 15.74 8.84 -2.19
C HIS A 152 14.94 9.93 -1.44
N ALA A 153 15.49 10.52 -0.36
CA ALA A 153 14.74 11.50 0.45
C ALA A 153 14.20 12.66 -0.38
N ALA A 154 15.02 13.25 -1.25
CA ALA A 154 14.60 14.39 -2.09
C ALA A 154 13.42 14.03 -3.01
N GLN A 155 13.43 12.83 -3.60
CA GLN A 155 12.32 12.35 -4.42
C GLN A 155 11.07 12.08 -3.58
N MET A 156 11.22 11.47 -2.40
CA MET A 156 10.09 11.14 -1.52
C MET A 156 9.47 12.38 -0.89
N THR A 157 10.25 13.43 -0.62
CA THR A 157 9.76 14.71 -0.10
C THR A 157 8.88 15.43 -1.12
N ALA A 158 9.14 15.25 -2.42
CA ALA A 158 8.31 15.84 -3.47
C ALA A 158 6.95 15.10 -3.64
N GLU A 159 6.77 13.95 -2.96
CA GLU A 159 5.64 13.07 -3.21
C GLU A 159 4.95 12.61 -1.92
N ASN A 160 3.85 13.25 -1.57
CA ASN A 160 3.04 12.90 -0.38
C ASN A 160 2.57 11.43 -0.35
N ALA A 161 2.54 10.77 -1.49
CA ALA A 161 2.10 9.38 -1.60
C ALA A 161 2.98 8.41 -0.80
N PHE A 162 4.30 8.60 -0.81
CA PHE A 162 5.21 7.77 0.01
C PHE A 162 4.91 7.91 1.50
N THR A 163 4.84 9.16 1.97
CA THR A 163 4.51 9.48 3.38
C THR A 163 3.14 8.95 3.79
N ASN A 164 2.15 8.98 2.88
CA ASN A 164 0.85 8.35 3.11
C ASN A 164 0.99 6.85 3.38
N GLY A 165 1.78 6.13 2.62
CA GLY A 165 2.04 4.71 2.86
C GLY A 165 2.70 4.45 4.21
N VAL A 166 3.70 5.25 4.57
CA VAL A 166 4.37 5.16 5.88
C VAL A 166 3.37 5.37 7.02
N THR A 167 2.59 6.45 6.99
CA THR A 167 1.59 6.76 8.04
C THR A 167 0.49 5.70 8.12
N SER A 168 0.04 5.21 6.97
CA SER A 168 -0.97 4.15 6.87
C SER A 168 -0.51 2.85 7.50
N SER A 169 0.75 2.46 7.27
CA SER A 169 1.33 1.25 7.86
C SER A 169 1.35 1.34 9.39
N LEU A 170 1.69 2.51 9.91
CA LEU A 170 1.77 2.75 11.33
C LEU A 170 0.39 2.80 11.99
N MET A 171 -0.59 3.47 11.37
CA MET A 171 -1.98 3.46 11.85
C MET A 171 -2.53 2.04 11.92
N MET A 172 -2.29 1.21 10.91
CA MET A 172 -2.72 -0.18 10.90
C MET A 172 -1.99 -1.04 11.94
N ARG A 173 -0.71 -0.79 12.16
CA ARG A 173 0.03 -1.46 13.24
C ARG A 173 -0.51 -1.08 14.60
N TYR A 174 -0.78 0.19 14.82
CA TYR A 174 -1.38 0.71 16.04
C TYR A 174 -2.80 0.17 16.28
N ASP A 175 -3.64 0.10 15.23
CA ASP A 175 -5.00 -0.44 15.34
C ASP A 175 -5.01 -1.93 15.73
N THR A 176 -4.04 -2.69 15.23
CA THR A 176 -3.95 -4.14 15.50
C THR A 176 -3.18 -4.48 16.78
N SER A 177 -2.29 -3.61 17.24
CA SER A 177 -1.39 -3.87 18.36
C SER A 177 -0.94 -2.53 18.97
N ARG A 178 -1.81 -1.90 19.78
CA ARG A 178 -1.54 -0.59 20.39
C ARG A 178 -0.26 -0.54 21.21
N ASP A 179 0.03 -1.62 21.91
CA ASP A 179 1.18 -1.73 22.80
C ASP A 179 2.40 -2.36 22.12
N ASP A 180 2.48 -2.28 20.79
CA ASP A 180 3.66 -2.80 20.08
C ASP A 180 4.90 -2.00 20.49
N PRO A 181 5.90 -2.66 21.09
CA PRO A 181 7.09 -1.98 21.62
C PRO A 181 7.99 -1.37 20.53
N HIS A 182 7.73 -1.64 19.24
CA HIS A 182 8.53 -1.14 18.14
C HIS A 182 8.01 0.16 17.54
N ILE A 183 6.77 0.57 17.82
CA ILE A 183 6.18 1.79 17.27
C ILE A 183 6.97 3.02 17.73
N GLN A 184 7.13 3.21 19.03
CA GLN A 184 7.79 4.40 19.58
C GLN A 184 9.28 4.47 19.22
N PRO A 185 10.08 3.40 19.34
CA PRO A 185 11.46 3.41 18.86
C PRO A 185 11.62 3.71 17.38
N TYR A 186 10.68 3.24 16.53
CA TYR A 186 10.69 3.56 15.10
C TYR A 186 10.39 5.04 14.85
N LEU A 187 9.38 5.59 15.50
CA LEU A 187 9.01 7.01 15.33
C LEU A 187 10.13 7.96 15.75
N HIS A 188 10.76 7.68 16.88
CA HIS A 188 11.79 8.54 17.48
C HIS A 188 13.22 8.10 17.12
N TYR A 189 13.37 7.22 16.14
CA TYR A 189 14.69 6.89 15.61
C TYR A 189 15.37 8.15 15.07
N THR A 190 16.62 8.33 15.41
CA THR A 190 17.41 9.49 14.99
C THR A 190 18.61 9.02 14.17
N PRO A 191 18.56 9.17 12.83
CA PRO A 191 19.73 8.97 11.98
C PRO A 191 20.94 9.79 12.44
N SER A 192 22.12 9.24 12.29
CA SER A 192 23.36 9.94 12.65
C SER A 192 23.72 11.09 11.71
N ASP A 193 23.27 11.02 10.45
CA ASP A 193 23.43 12.05 9.44
C ASP A 193 22.34 13.13 9.60
N PRO A 194 22.71 14.42 9.79
CA PRO A 194 21.73 15.48 10.04
C PRO A 194 20.72 15.70 8.89
N GLU A 195 21.12 15.51 7.63
CA GLU A 195 20.22 15.64 6.48
C GLU A 195 19.19 14.52 6.48
N ILE A 196 19.62 13.30 6.77
CA ILE A 196 18.73 12.15 6.87
C ILE A 196 17.85 12.24 8.12
N ALA A 197 18.35 12.77 9.23
CA ALA A 197 17.56 13.04 10.42
C ALA A 197 16.43 14.06 10.15
N SER A 198 16.72 15.10 9.35
CA SER A 198 15.68 16.03 8.90
C SER A 198 14.64 15.35 8.02
N ALA A 199 15.08 14.56 7.03
CA ALA A 199 14.17 13.81 6.16
C ALA A 199 13.33 12.79 6.95
N TRP A 200 13.90 12.12 7.92
CA TRP A 200 13.18 11.20 8.82
C TRP A 200 12.08 11.92 9.58
N ARG A 201 12.41 13.05 10.19
CA ARG A 201 11.43 13.88 10.90
C ARG A 201 10.28 14.30 10.00
N ASP A 202 10.59 14.78 8.79
CA ASP A 202 9.60 15.39 7.90
C ASP A 202 8.75 14.34 7.15
N LEU A 203 9.30 13.16 6.85
CA LEU A 203 8.61 12.10 6.10
C LEU A 203 7.98 11.02 7.01
N ILE A 204 8.48 10.86 8.25
CA ILE A 204 8.07 9.77 9.15
C ILE A 204 7.54 10.32 10.47
N THR A 205 8.38 10.95 11.31
CA THR A 205 8.01 11.28 12.68
C THR A 205 6.78 12.18 12.71
N ILE A 206 6.86 13.40 12.17
CA ILE A 206 5.77 14.38 12.22
C ILE A 206 4.49 13.85 11.54
N PRO A 207 4.54 13.30 10.31
CA PRO A 207 3.34 12.79 9.67
C PRO A 207 2.70 11.63 10.44
N CYS A 208 3.49 10.71 10.99
CA CYS A 208 2.97 9.57 11.75
C CYS A 208 2.34 9.98 13.08
N GLU A 209 2.98 10.88 13.84
CA GLU A 209 2.40 11.43 15.06
C GLU A 209 1.08 12.16 14.77
N THR A 210 1.07 13.01 13.74
CA THR A 210 -0.15 13.68 13.28
C THR A 210 -1.23 12.66 12.92
N ALA A 211 -0.88 11.65 12.15
CA ALA A 211 -1.83 10.60 11.74
C ALA A 211 -2.40 9.83 12.93
N LEU A 212 -1.59 9.47 13.92
CA LEU A 212 -2.06 8.77 15.12
C LEU A 212 -2.94 9.64 16.02
N HIS A 213 -2.67 10.94 16.10
CA HIS A 213 -3.41 11.85 16.98
C HIS A 213 -4.66 12.46 16.35
N THR A 214 -4.71 12.60 15.02
CA THR A 214 -5.80 13.27 14.32
C THR A 214 -6.53 12.36 13.34
N THR A 215 -5.80 11.74 12.41
CA THR A 215 -6.39 10.98 11.31
C THR A 215 -6.97 9.65 11.79
N TYR A 216 -6.23 8.90 12.58
CA TYR A 216 -6.68 7.59 13.07
C TYR A 216 -7.96 7.67 13.91
N PRO A 217 -8.08 8.56 14.93
CA PRO A 217 -9.34 8.69 15.68
C PRO A 217 -10.54 9.09 14.80
N LEU A 218 -10.31 9.94 13.80
CA LEU A 218 -11.36 10.35 12.86
C LEU A 218 -11.83 9.14 12.02
N LEU A 219 -10.90 8.44 11.39
CA LEU A 219 -11.21 7.25 10.57
C LEU A 219 -11.88 6.14 11.38
N GLN A 220 -11.47 5.96 12.63
CA GLN A 220 -12.08 4.98 13.54
C GLN A 220 -13.52 5.38 13.89
N SER A 221 -13.75 6.64 14.24
CA SER A 221 -15.10 7.13 14.62
C SER A 221 -16.09 7.13 13.46
N THR A 222 -15.60 7.29 12.24
CA THR A 222 -16.41 7.29 11.01
C THR A 222 -16.51 5.92 10.34
N ASN A 223 -15.96 4.86 10.94
CA ASN A 223 -15.86 3.53 10.34
C ASN A 223 -15.27 3.55 8.92
N SER A 224 -14.22 4.31 8.70
CA SER A 224 -13.59 4.49 7.39
C SER A 224 -12.09 4.18 7.38
N LEU A 225 -11.63 3.33 8.30
CA LEU A 225 -10.21 2.96 8.41
C LEU A 225 -9.69 2.23 7.16
N GLU A 226 -10.58 1.71 6.33
CA GLU A 226 -10.24 1.14 5.03
C GLU A 226 -9.52 2.14 4.09
N GLN A 227 -9.74 3.45 4.28
CA GLN A 227 -9.13 4.49 3.44
C GLN A 227 -7.60 4.56 3.55
N VAL A 228 -7.00 3.97 4.59
CA VAL A 228 -5.53 3.93 4.73
C VAL A 228 -4.84 3.06 3.69
N PHE A 229 -5.57 2.23 2.95
CA PHE A 229 -5.01 1.34 1.94
C PHE A 229 -5.04 1.91 0.51
N HIS A 230 -5.25 3.20 0.35
CA HIS A 230 -5.09 3.89 -0.93
C HIS A 230 -4.74 5.36 -0.71
N TYR A 231 -4.01 5.92 -1.63
CA TYR A 231 -3.69 7.34 -1.67
C TYR A 231 -4.65 8.07 -2.63
N ARG A 232 -5.23 9.16 -2.14
CA ARG A 232 -5.98 10.11 -2.97
C ARG A 232 -5.26 11.45 -2.88
N PRO A 233 -4.76 12.01 -4.01
CA PRO A 233 -4.27 13.38 -4.01
C PRO A 233 -5.40 14.30 -3.51
N ALA A 234 -5.04 15.31 -2.71
CA ALA A 234 -5.99 16.38 -2.41
C ALA A 234 -6.48 16.96 -3.74
N ALA A 235 -7.79 17.16 -3.88
CA ALA A 235 -8.32 17.86 -5.03
C ALA A 235 -7.67 19.27 -5.07
N LEU A 236 -7.01 19.58 -6.20
CA LEU A 236 -6.42 20.88 -6.49
C LEU A 236 -7.53 21.95 -6.56
#